data_3cfccb877fc44d82d8866f82806723f8
#
_entry.id   3cfccb877fc44d82d8866f82806723f8
#
_cell.length_a   1.000
_cell.length_b   1.000
_cell.length_c   1.000
_cell.angle_alpha   90.00
_cell.angle_beta   90.00
_cell.angle_gamma   90.00
#
_symmetry.space_group_name_H-M   'P 1'
#
loop_
_entity.id
_entity.type
_entity.pdbx_description
1 polymer ?
#
loop_
_entity_poly.entity_id
_entity_poly.type
_entity_poly.pdbx_seq_one_letter_code
_entity_poly.pdbx_strand_id
1 'polypeptide(L)'
;MELAIATPKGNKGTVEVSEAAFGNEFNQDLVHQTVVAVLAGARQGTRAQKNRSAVSGGGRKPFRQKGTGRARAGTIRSPIWRGGGVTFAAQPQDHSQKLNRKMYRSA
;
A
#
# COMPACT_ATOMS: atom_id res chain seq x y z
N MET A 1 2.98 6.75 39.27
CA MET A 1 4.33 6.23 38.92
C MET A 1 5.22 7.39 38.48
N GLU A 2 6.53 7.29 38.69
CA GLU A 2 7.48 8.29 38.24
C GLU A 2 8.16 7.85 36.95
N LEU A 3 8.24 8.76 35.98
CA LEU A 3 8.95 8.54 34.72
C LEU A 3 10.15 9.48 34.62
N ALA A 4 11.29 8.96 34.15
CA ALA A 4 12.50 9.73 33.94
C ALA A 4 12.37 10.56 32.64
N ILE A 5 12.73 11.84 32.70
CA ILE A 5 12.75 12.73 31.54
C ILE A 5 14.05 12.47 30.75
N ALA A 6 13.93 11.85 29.59
CA ALA A 6 15.05 11.62 28.68
C ALA A 6 15.35 12.88 27.85
N THR A 7 16.59 13.32 27.87
CA THR A 7 17.08 14.40 27.00
C THR A 7 18.31 13.94 26.22
N PRO A 8 18.67 14.57 25.07
CA PRO A 8 19.88 14.23 24.33
C PRO A 8 21.18 14.30 25.12
N LYS A 9 21.17 14.98 26.29
CA LYS A 9 22.31 15.14 27.21
C LYS A 9 22.21 14.22 28.45
N GLY A 10 21.26 13.28 28.49
CA GLY A 10 21.00 12.36 29.59
C GLY A 10 19.68 12.66 30.33
N ASN A 11 19.39 11.88 31.37
CA ASN A 11 18.16 12.05 32.15
C ASN A 11 18.24 13.31 33.03
N LYS A 12 17.20 14.15 32.94
CA LYS A 12 17.07 15.40 33.74
C LYS A 12 15.81 15.38 34.60
N GLY A 13 15.86 14.67 35.71
CA GLY A 13 14.76 14.65 36.70
C GLY A 13 13.68 13.62 36.36
N THR A 14 12.64 13.60 37.18
CA THR A 14 11.49 12.71 37.11
C THR A 14 10.20 13.52 37.03
N VAL A 15 9.16 12.97 36.43
CA VAL A 15 7.80 13.52 36.43
C VAL A 15 6.82 12.48 36.98
N GLU A 16 5.95 12.91 37.89
CA GLU A 16 4.86 12.07 38.36
C GLU A 16 3.73 11.99 37.33
N VAL A 17 3.35 10.77 36.98
CA VAL A 17 2.27 10.50 36.02
C VAL A 17 1.23 9.55 36.59
N SER A 18 0.00 9.65 36.10
CA SER A 18 -1.09 8.77 36.51
C SER A 18 -0.80 7.32 36.13
N GLU A 19 -0.82 6.41 37.06
CA GLU A 19 -0.63 4.97 36.84
C GLU A 19 -1.78 4.39 35.97
N ALA A 20 -3.00 4.88 36.15
CA ALA A 20 -4.15 4.47 35.34
C ALA A 20 -4.01 4.78 33.83
N ALA A 21 -3.20 5.80 33.48
CA ALA A 21 -2.98 6.17 32.08
C ALA A 21 -1.71 5.58 31.48
N PHE A 22 -0.66 5.41 32.29
CA PHE A 22 0.69 5.04 31.83
C PHE A 22 1.18 3.69 32.38
N GLY A 23 0.44 3.05 33.28
CA GLY A 23 0.80 1.79 33.91
C GLY A 23 0.33 0.54 33.17
N ASN A 24 -0.07 0.64 31.89
CA ASN A 24 -0.50 -0.52 31.12
C ASN A 24 0.67 -1.49 30.88
N GLU A 25 0.39 -2.78 30.93
CA GLU A 25 1.35 -3.82 30.56
C GLU A 25 1.73 -3.70 29.08
N PHE A 26 3.02 -3.85 28.80
CA PHE A 26 3.53 -3.80 27.43
C PHE A 26 3.07 -5.03 26.63
N ASN A 27 2.31 -4.80 25.56
CA ASN A 27 1.88 -5.84 24.63
C ASN A 27 2.57 -5.62 23.28
N GLN A 28 3.65 -6.39 23.03
CA GLN A 28 4.48 -6.28 21.84
C GLN A 28 3.67 -6.51 20.55
N ASP A 29 2.78 -7.48 20.52
CA ASP A 29 2.01 -7.82 19.31
C ASP A 29 1.04 -6.71 18.95
N LEU A 30 0.41 -6.11 19.95
CA LEU A 30 -0.50 -4.98 19.77
C LEU A 30 0.22 -3.74 19.25
N VAL A 31 1.37 -3.42 19.82
CA VAL A 31 2.22 -2.31 19.37
C VAL A 31 2.70 -2.54 17.93
N HIS A 32 3.20 -3.75 17.62
CA HIS A 32 3.63 -4.11 16.28
C HIS A 32 2.48 -3.97 15.26
N GLN A 33 1.30 -4.50 15.57
CA GLN A 33 0.13 -4.39 14.70
C GLN A 33 -0.25 -2.93 14.44
N THR A 34 -0.19 -2.08 15.47
CA THR A 34 -0.49 -0.66 15.36
C THR A 34 0.53 0.06 14.48
N VAL A 35 1.82 -0.19 14.67
CA VAL A 35 2.90 0.39 13.86
C VAL A 35 2.74 -0.02 12.39
N VAL A 36 2.50 -1.31 12.12
CA VAL A 36 2.29 -1.80 10.73
C VAL A 36 1.09 -1.11 10.08
N ALA A 37 -0.03 -0.94 10.80
CA ALA A 37 -1.21 -0.27 10.27
C ALA A 37 -0.96 1.22 9.96
N VAL A 38 -0.24 1.92 10.83
CA VAL A 38 0.15 3.34 10.61
C VAL A 38 1.07 3.47 9.40
N LEU A 39 2.11 2.63 9.30
CA LEU A 39 3.03 2.63 8.16
C LEU A 39 2.33 2.26 6.85
N ALA A 40 1.40 1.30 6.87
CA ALA A 40 0.60 0.94 5.72
C ALA A 40 -0.31 2.10 5.26
N GLY A 41 -0.94 2.81 6.20
CA GLY A 41 -1.79 3.98 5.91
C GLY A 41 -1.02 5.16 5.32
N ALA A 42 0.28 5.31 5.63
CA ALA A 42 1.13 6.35 5.06
C ALA A 42 1.49 6.13 3.59
N ARG A 43 1.27 4.92 3.04
CA ARG A 43 1.59 4.60 1.64
C ARG A 43 0.57 5.24 0.70
N GLN A 44 1.03 6.02 -0.27
CA GLN A 44 0.15 6.69 -1.24
C GLN A 44 -0.57 5.74 -2.21
N GLY A 45 0.04 4.60 -2.55
CA GLY A 45 -0.54 3.61 -3.44
C GLY A 45 -0.89 4.08 -4.84
N THR A 46 -0.27 5.14 -5.34
CA THR A 46 -0.63 5.83 -6.59
C THR A 46 -0.11 5.18 -7.87
N ARG A 47 0.62 4.06 -7.77
CA ARG A 47 1.13 3.41 -8.99
C ARG A 47 -0.02 2.91 -9.84
N ALA A 48 0.08 3.17 -11.15
CA ALA A 48 -0.89 2.69 -12.13
C ALA A 48 -0.19 2.27 -13.42
N GLN A 49 -0.76 1.28 -14.10
CA GLN A 49 -0.36 0.84 -15.42
C GLN A 49 -1.60 0.72 -16.29
N LYS A 50 -1.45 0.92 -17.59
CA LYS A 50 -2.55 0.79 -18.55
C LYS A 50 -2.71 -0.67 -18.96
N ASN A 51 -3.89 -1.23 -18.75
CA ASN A 51 -4.30 -2.49 -19.33
C ASN A 51 -4.71 -2.29 -20.82
N ARG A 52 -5.01 -3.37 -21.52
CA ARG A 52 -5.38 -3.29 -22.95
C ARG A 52 -6.62 -2.43 -23.24
N SER A 53 -7.48 -2.20 -22.26
CA SER A 53 -8.65 -1.35 -22.39
C SER A 53 -8.30 0.13 -22.25
N ALA A 54 -7.33 0.45 -21.38
CA ALA A 54 -6.90 1.82 -21.10
C ALA A 54 -5.87 2.37 -22.10
N VAL A 55 -5.18 1.49 -22.85
CA VAL A 55 -4.24 1.91 -23.91
C VAL A 55 -5.01 2.51 -25.09
N SER A 56 -4.55 3.66 -25.58
CA SER A 56 -5.10 4.30 -26.77
C SER A 56 -4.84 3.48 -28.04
N GLY A 57 -5.76 3.52 -29.00
CA GLY A 57 -5.67 2.81 -30.26
C GLY A 57 -6.56 1.56 -30.33
N GLY A 58 -6.33 0.67 -31.26
CA GLY A 58 -7.14 -0.54 -31.47
C GLY A 58 -8.42 -0.21 -32.25
N GLY A 59 -9.53 -0.88 -31.96
CA GLY A 59 -10.81 -0.70 -32.66
C GLY A 59 -10.84 -1.30 -34.07
N ARG A 60 -9.70 -1.49 -34.71
CA ARG A 60 -9.56 -2.12 -36.03
C ARG A 60 -8.68 -3.35 -35.92
N LYS A 61 -9.09 -4.43 -36.62
CA LYS A 61 -8.26 -5.64 -36.76
C LYS A 61 -7.00 -5.29 -37.57
N PRO A 62 -5.78 -5.60 -37.11
CA PRO A 62 -4.53 -5.17 -37.78
C PRO A 62 -4.40 -5.77 -39.19
N PHE A 63 -4.83 -7.00 -39.40
CA PHE A 63 -4.82 -7.69 -40.68
C PHE A 63 -5.87 -8.80 -40.74
N ARG A 64 -6.14 -9.32 -41.93
CA ARG A 64 -7.10 -10.40 -42.16
C ARG A 64 -6.74 -11.68 -41.40
N GLN A 65 -7.75 -12.51 -41.11
CA GLN A 65 -7.65 -13.70 -40.27
C GLN A 65 -6.73 -14.80 -40.84
N LYS A 66 -6.64 -14.91 -42.14
CA LYS A 66 -5.88 -15.96 -42.85
C LYS A 66 -5.13 -15.35 -44.07
N GLY A 67 -4.09 -16.06 -44.56
CA GLY A 67 -3.38 -15.69 -45.77
C GLY A 67 -2.35 -14.55 -45.60
N THR A 68 -1.87 -14.29 -44.41
CA THR A 68 -0.81 -13.27 -44.13
C THR A 68 0.51 -13.87 -43.70
N GLY A 69 0.59 -15.19 -43.44
CA GLY A 69 1.78 -15.84 -42.90
C GLY A 69 2.14 -15.39 -41.45
N ARG A 70 1.29 -14.58 -40.82
CA ARG A 70 1.50 -14.07 -39.46
C ARG A 70 0.57 -14.73 -38.44
N ALA A 71 0.97 -14.70 -37.17
CA ALA A 71 0.10 -15.10 -36.07
C ALA A 71 -1.18 -14.23 -36.07
N ARG A 72 -2.31 -14.85 -35.79
CA ARG A 72 -3.60 -14.16 -35.75
C ARG A 72 -3.63 -13.09 -34.67
N ALA A 73 -4.16 -11.91 -34.96
CA ALA A 73 -4.30 -10.81 -34.02
C ALA A 73 -5.65 -10.12 -34.16
N GLY A 74 -6.31 -9.82 -33.06
CA GLY A 74 -7.58 -9.10 -33.03
C GLY A 74 -7.41 -7.60 -32.78
N THR A 75 -6.34 -7.22 -32.08
CA THR A 75 -6.05 -5.81 -31.75
C THR A 75 -4.55 -5.58 -31.56
N ILE A 76 -4.09 -4.38 -31.83
CA ILE A 76 -2.72 -3.94 -31.57
C ILE A 76 -2.48 -3.63 -30.09
N ARG A 77 -3.54 -3.54 -29.27
CA ARG A 77 -3.47 -3.28 -27.83
C ARG A 77 -3.22 -4.54 -26.99
N SER A 78 -3.13 -5.71 -27.62
CA SER A 78 -2.86 -6.97 -26.92
C SER A 78 -1.53 -6.89 -26.13
N PRO A 79 -1.43 -7.51 -24.96
CA PRO A 79 -0.19 -7.54 -24.15
C PRO A 79 1.02 -8.12 -24.87
N ILE A 80 0.81 -8.99 -25.85
CA ILE A 80 1.88 -9.58 -26.67
C ILE A 80 2.42 -8.63 -27.74
N TRP A 81 1.77 -7.50 -27.94
CA TRP A 81 2.18 -6.50 -28.92
C TRP A 81 3.04 -5.43 -28.27
N ARG A 82 4.07 -4.96 -28.99
CA ARG A 82 4.86 -3.81 -28.55
C ARG A 82 3.95 -2.58 -28.50
N GLY A 83 3.93 -1.89 -27.35
CA GLY A 83 2.99 -0.77 -27.12
C GLY A 83 1.59 -1.20 -26.72
N GLY A 84 1.32 -2.50 -26.56
CA GLY A 84 0.08 -3.00 -25.99
C GLY A 84 -0.03 -2.78 -24.47
N GLY A 85 -1.19 -3.12 -23.91
CA GLY A 85 -1.45 -3.00 -22.47
C GLY A 85 -0.80 -4.10 -21.65
N VAL A 86 -0.59 -3.84 -20.36
CA VAL A 86 -0.11 -4.85 -19.41
C VAL A 86 -1.24 -5.83 -19.08
N THR A 87 -0.94 -7.13 -19.03
CA THR A 87 -1.93 -8.18 -18.77
C THR A 87 -2.59 -8.01 -17.41
N PHE A 88 -1.78 -7.89 -16.36
CA PHE A 88 -2.20 -7.66 -14.98
C PHE A 88 -1.70 -6.28 -14.54
N ALA A 89 -2.29 -5.24 -15.13
CA ALA A 89 -1.89 -3.87 -14.90
C ALA A 89 -2.15 -3.47 -13.45
N ALA A 90 -1.13 -2.95 -12.78
CA ALA A 90 -1.28 -2.40 -11.44
C ALA A 90 -2.27 -1.23 -11.46
N GLN A 91 -3.15 -1.19 -10.47
CA GLN A 91 -4.10 -0.09 -10.23
C GLN A 91 -3.74 0.65 -8.94
N PRO A 92 -4.14 1.91 -8.78
CA PRO A 92 -4.03 2.60 -7.50
C PRO A 92 -4.71 1.78 -6.41
N GLN A 93 -4.06 1.66 -5.25
CA GLN A 93 -4.52 0.82 -4.16
C GLN A 93 -4.44 1.57 -2.85
N ASP A 94 -5.49 1.51 -2.06
CA ASP A 94 -5.50 1.93 -0.67
C ASP A 94 -4.87 0.82 0.19
N HIS A 95 -3.84 1.18 0.96
CA HIS A 95 -3.14 0.29 1.87
C HIS A 95 -3.55 0.48 3.33
N SER A 96 -4.52 1.35 3.61
CA SER A 96 -4.97 1.60 4.97
C SER A 96 -5.53 0.32 5.62
N GLN A 97 -5.22 0.15 6.90
CA GLN A 97 -5.71 -0.96 7.71
C GLN A 97 -6.54 -0.41 8.87
N LYS A 98 -7.72 -1.00 9.08
CA LYS A 98 -8.58 -0.62 10.20
C LYS A 98 -8.03 -1.16 11.50
N LEU A 99 -7.83 -0.28 12.47
CA LEU A 99 -7.58 -0.64 13.88
C LEU A 99 -8.78 -0.27 14.74
N ASN A 100 -9.07 -1.09 15.75
CA ASN A 100 -10.07 -0.76 16.74
C ASN A 100 -9.55 0.38 17.64
N ARG A 101 -10.43 1.33 17.99
CA ARG A 101 -10.04 2.49 18.83
C ARG A 101 -9.45 2.08 20.18
N LYS A 102 -9.96 1.01 20.80
CA LYS A 102 -9.43 0.48 22.07
C LYS A 102 -8.00 -0.06 21.88
N MET A 103 -7.75 -0.81 20.81
CA MET A 103 -6.41 -1.34 20.49
C MET A 103 -5.40 -0.20 20.27
N TYR A 104 -5.78 0.80 19.49
CA TYR A 104 -4.92 1.96 19.23
C TYR A 104 -4.60 2.78 20.49
N ARG A 105 -5.54 2.86 21.45
CA ARG A 105 -5.33 3.59 22.70
C ARG A 105 -4.49 2.82 23.71
N SER A 106 -4.46 1.48 23.62
CA SER A 106 -3.68 0.62 24.51
C SER A 106 -2.27 0.35 23.99
N ALA A 107 -1.97 0.64 22.73
CA ALA A 107 -0.65 0.55 22.13
C ALA A 107 0.16 1.83 22.33
#